data_93b6ce3be438602056cd18aea998694f
#
_entry.id   93b6ce3be438602056cd18aea998694f
#
_cell.length_a   1.000
_cell.length_b   1.000
_cell.length_c   1.000
_cell.angle_alpha   90.00
_cell.angle_beta   90.00
_cell.angle_gamma   90.00
#
_symmetry.space_group_name_H-M   'P 1'
#
loop_
_entity.id
_entity.type
_entity.pdbx_description
1 polymer ?
#
loop_
_entity_poly.entity_id
_entity_poly.type
_entity_poly.pdbx_seq_one_letter_code
_entity_poly.pdbx_strand_id
1 'polypeptide(L)'
;HHLMDLGFARAGFSILFEALPDPSPMGCEQIDFLFAPNPGEPERALRMIASSGEISRVMLALKTSLAAQDSVPILVFDEIDANVGGEIGAMVGAKMKELGSSHQVFCITHLPQVAAGASSQFVVSKETSGDRTRTHLAETLAESRITEIARMLGGKLASARSHAEALLSAK
;
A
#
# COMPACT_ATOMS: atom_id res chain seq x y z
N HIS A 1 15.16 1.08 7.21
CA HIS A 1 15.17 1.62 5.85
C HIS A 1 13.76 1.62 5.23
N HIS A 2 13.02 0.48 5.16
CA HIS A 2 11.71 0.40 4.51
C HIS A 2 10.68 1.42 5.03
N LEU A 3 10.66 1.72 6.34
CA LEU A 3 9.78 2.76 6.88
C LEU A 3 10.13 4.16 6.38
N MET A 4 11.43 4.47 6.25
CA MET A 4 11.89 5.76 5.74
C MET A 4 11.42 5.98 4.29
N ASP A 5 11.54 4.94 3.46
CA ASP A 5 11.09 4.97 2.06
C ASP A 5 9.57 5.21 1.94
N LEU A 6 8.80 4.81 2.96
CA LEU A 6 7.35 4.94 2.99
C LEU A 6 6.82 6.19 3.71
N GLY A 7 7.69 7.20 3.87
CA GLY A 7 7.32 8.51 4.42
C GLY A 7 7.48 8.66 5.92
N PHE A 8 8.10 7.69 6.60
CA PHE A 8 8.37 7.73 8.03
C PHE A 8 9.85 8.01 8.31
N ALA A 9 10.32 9.20 7.94
CA ALA A 9 11.76 9.55 7.95
C ALA A 9 12.44 9.39 9.32
N ARG A 10 11.72 9.53 10.42
CA ARG A 10 12.23 9.46 11.81
C ARG A 10 11.28 8.70 12.73
N ALA A 11 10.55 7.70 12.22
CA ALA A 11 9.66 6.90 13.03
C ALA A 11 10.43 6.03 14.03
N GLY A 12 9.89 5.90 15.23
CA GLY A 12 10.26 4.87 16.19
C GLY A 12 9.52 3.57 15.89
N PHE A 13 10.20 2.44 15.94
CA PHE A 13 9.60 1.11 15.86
C PHE A 13 10.32 0.18 16.81
N SER A 14 9.57 -0.43 17.72
CA SER A 14 10.10 -1.38 18.69
C SER A 14 9.17 -2.59 18.87
N ILE A 15 9.70 -3.64 19.46
CA ILE A 15 8.95 -4.87 19.77
C ILE A 15 8.93 -5.00 21.29
N LEU A 16 7.74 -5.03 21.87
CA LEU A 16 7.53 -5.25 23.28
C LEU A 16 7.26 -6.73 23.53
N PHE A 17 7.98 -7.30 24.50
CA PHE A 17 7.78 -8.66 24.98
C PHE A 17 7.28 -8.58 26.42
N GLU A 18 6.10 -9.13 26.69
CA GLU A 18 5.51 -9.20 28.02
C GLU A 18 5.35 -10.68 28.43
N ALA A 19 5.92 -11.06 29.56
CA ALA A 19 5.78 -12.41 30.09
C ALA A 19 4.33 -12.70 30.45
N LEU A 20 3.82 -13.83 30.00
CA LEU A 20 2.49 -14.31 30.38
C LEU A 20 2.57 -14.99 31.76
N PRO A 21 1.54 -14.83 32.63
CA PRO A 21 1.49 -15.54 33.92
C PRO A 21 1.46 -17.05 33.75
N ASP A 22 0.79 -17.55 32.70
CA ASP A 22 0.74 -18.96 32.32
C ASP A 22 1.11 -19.14 30.85
N PRO A 23 1.82 -20.24 30.48
CA PRO A 23 2.14 -20.52 29.09
C PRO A 23 0.90 -20.69 28.21
N SER A 24 0.93 -20.09 27.01
CA SER A 24 -0.08 -20.27 25.98
C SER A 24 0.39 -21.27 24.91
N PRO A 25 -0.51 -21.74 24.01
CA PRO A 25 -0.11 -22.52 22.84
C PRO A 25 0.89 -21.80 21.91
N MET A 26 0.98 -20.46 22.00
CA MET A 26 1.89 -19.62 21.22
C MET A 26 3.22 -19.32 21.93
N GLY A 27 3.38 -19.72 23.20
CA GLY A 27 4.59 -19.50 23.99
C GLY A 27 4.31 -18.84 25.34
N CYS A 28 5.38 -18.39 25.99
CA CYS A 28 5.35 -17.81 27.33
C CYS A 28 5.31 -16.27 27.33
N GLU A 29 5.30 -15.64 26.18
CA GLU A 29 5.35 -14.17 26.04
C GLU A 29 4.23 -13.67 25.10
N GLN A 30 3.71 -12.53 25.41
CA GLN A 30 2.91 -11.73 24.48
C GLN A 30 3.83 -10.76 23.76
N ILE A 31 3.69 -10.67 22.43
CA ILE A 31 4.48 -9.77 21.60
C ILE A 31 3.56 -8.65 21.08
N ASP A 32 4.01 -7.41 21.21
CA ASP A 32 3.35 -6.24 20.65
C ASP A 32 4.33 -5.41 19.81
N PHE A 33 3.89 -4.91 18.69
CA PHE A 33 4.64 -3.97 17.87
C PHE A 33 4.27 -2.55 18.29
N LEU A 34 5.28 -1.78 18.68
CA LEU A 34 5.11 -0.37 19.05
C LEU A 34 5.63 0.52 17.93
N PHE A 35 4.92 1.62 17.69
CA PHE A 35 5.23 2.56 16.63
C PHE A 35 4.97 4.00 17.05
N ALA A 36 5.91 4.89 16.71
CA ALA A 36 5.77 6.33 16.78
C ALA A 36 6.05 6.93 15.40
N PRO A 37 5.06 7.51 14.71
CA PRO A 37 5.24 8.03 13.35
C PRO A 37 6.20 9.22 13.28
N ASN A 38 6.25 10.03 14.34
CA ASN A 38 7.05 11.25 14.39
C ASN A 38 7.96 11.31 15.62
N PRO A 39 9.12 12.01 15.53
CA PRO A 39 9.97 12.24 16.68
C PRO A 39 9.25 12.97 17.82
N GLY A 40 9.44 12.50 19.04
CA GLY A 40 8.82 13.10 20.24
C GLY A 40 7.39 12.62 20.53
N GLU A 41 6.79 11.85 19.63
CA GLU A 41 5.55 11.15 19.95
C GLU A 41 5.83 9.88 20.76
N PRO A 42 4.93 9.51 21.71
CA PRO A 42 5.07 8.26 22.42
C PRO A 42 4.81 7.08 21.50
N GLU A 43 5.63 6.04 21.62
CA GLU A 43 5.36 4.77 20.95
C GLU A 43 4.03 4.19 21.45
N ARG A 44 3.20 3.73 20.52
CA ARG A 44 1.91 3.10 20.80
C ARG A 44 1.83 1.78 20.07
N ALA A 45 1.10 0.82 20.63
CA ALA A 45 0.83 -0.43 19.96
C ALA A 45 0.18 -0.18 18.57
N LEU A 46 0.65 -0.88 17.52
CA LEU A 46 0.11 -0.71 16.15
C LEU A 46 -1.41 -0.79 16.11
N ARG A 47 -2.01 -1.66 16.92
CA ARG A 47 -3.47 -1.79 17.03
C ARG A 47 -4.19 -0.54 17.54
N MET A 48 -3.46 0.42 18.14
CA MET A 48 -3.98 1.69 18.67
C MET A 48 -3.80 2.87 17.72
N ILE A 49 -3.20 2.65 16.56
CA ILE A 49 -3.00 3.69 15.55
C ILE A 49 -4.30 3.90 14.79
N ALA A 50 -4.75 5.15 14.73
CA ALA A 50 -6.04 5.49 14.13
C ALA A 50 -6.00 5.64 12.59
N SER A 51 -4.81 5.85 12.01
CA SER A 51 -4.65 6.07 10.57
C SER A 51 -4.49 4.74 9.83
N SER A 52 -5.49 4.37 9.02
CA SER A 52 -5.46 3.18 8.17
C SER A 52 -4.29 3.19 7.17
N GLY A 53 -4.03 4.35 6.57
CA GLY A 53 -2.92 4.52 5.63
C GLY A 53 -1.54 4.36 6.29
N GLU A 54 -1.35 4.84 7.52
CA GLU A 54 -0.11 4.63 8.28
C GLU A 54 0.09 3.15 8.60
N ILE A 55 -0.95 2.48 9.12
CA ILE A 55 -0.90 1.05 9.42
C ILE A 55 -0.57 0.25 8.16
N SER A 56 -1.24 0.53 7.04
CA SER A 56 -1.01 -0.17 5.77
C SER A 56 0.44 -0.02 5.29
N ARG A 57 1.04 1.18 5.40
CA ARG A 57 2.45 1.41 5.05
C ARG A 57 3.43 0.72 6.01
N VAL A 58 3.14 0.73 7.32
CA VAL A 58 3.96 -0.02 8.30
C VAL A 58 3.88 -1.52 8.01
N MET A 59 2.69 -2.04 7.71
CA MET A 59 2.52 -3.45 7.33
C MET A 59 3.25 -3.78 6.02
N LEU A 60 3.26 -2.89 5.02
CA LEU A 60 4.05 -3.07 3.80
C LEU A 60 5.54 -3.16 4.13
N ALA A 61 6.07 -2.26 4.99
CA ALA A 61 7.47 -2.30 5.42
C ALA A 61 7.83 -3.61 6.12
N LEU A 62 6.98 -4.08 7.02
CA LEU A 62 7.16 -5.36 7.73
C LEU A 62 7.12 -6.54 6.76
N LYS A 63 6.11 -6.61 5.89
CA LYS A 63 5.96 -7.70 4.90
C LYS A 63 7.14 -7.73 3.92
N THR A 64 7.62 -6.58 3.47
CA THR A 64 8.83 -6.51 2.62
C THR A 64 10.07 -7.00 3.38
N SER A 65 10.23 -6.62 4.65
CA SER A 65 11.37 -7.07 5.47
C SER A 65 11.35 -8.57 5.76
N LEU A 66 10.18 -9.18 5.83
CA LEU A 66 9.97 -10.58 6.20
C LEU A 66 9.59 -11.48 4.99
N ALA A 67 9.64 -10.96 3.77
CA ALA A 67 9.12 -11.63 2.58
C ALA A 67 9.65 -13.06 2.39
N ALA A 68 10.93 -13.30 2.75
CA ALA A 68 11.53 -14.64 2.64
C ALA A 68 11.02 -15.65 3.68
N GLN A 69 10.46 -15.18 4.79
CA GLN A 69 9.94 -16.00 5.90
C GLN A 69 8.40 -16.03 5.91
N ASP A 70 7.75 -15.16 5.14
CA ASP A 70 6.29 -15.05 5.11
C ASP A 70 5.69 -16.17 4.25
N SER A 71 4.85 -16.98 4.86
CA SER A 71 4.15 -18.09 4.19
C SER A 71 2.77 -17.69 3.63
N VAL A 72 2.34 -16.45 3.84
CA VAL A 72 1.03 -15.96 3.37
C VAL A 72 1.11 -15.62 1.88
N PRO A 73 0.47 -16.39 0.99
CA PRO A 73 0.70 -16.25 -0.45
C PRO A 73 0.02 -15.02 -1.07
N ILE A 74 -1.02 -14.48 -0.43
CA ILE A 74 -1.85 -13.38 -0.95
C ILE A 74 -1.88 -12.24 0.07
N LEU A 75 -1.55 -11.05 -0.38
CA LEU A 75 -1.57 -9.83 0.42
C LEU A 75 -2.51 -8.80 -0.23
N VAL A 76 -3.36 -8.18 0.59
CA VAL A 76 -4.29 -7.13 0.14
C VAL A 76 -3.99 -5.86 0.92
N PHE A 77 -3.70 -4.78 0.21
CA PHE A 77 -3.49 -3.45 0.78
C PHE A 77 -4.60 -2.50 0.34
N ASP A 78 -5.27 -1.94 1.32
CA ASP A 78 -6.28 -0.91 1.14
C ASP A 78 -5.84 0.39 1.82
N GLU A 79 -6.20 1.53 1.24
CA GLU A 79 -5.91 2.88 1.73
C GLU A 79 -4.41 3.18 1.97
N ILE A 80 -3.49 2.40 1.40
CA ILE A 80 -2.04 2.55 1.64
C ILE A 80 -1.51 3.90 1.17
N ASP A 81 -2.16 4.52 0.22
CA ASP A 81 -1.86 5.82 -0.38
C ASP A 81 -2.67 6.97 0.24
N ALA A 82 -3.39 6.74 1.34
CA ALA A 82 -4.10 7.78 2.06
C ALA A 82 -3.13 8.82 2.62
N ASN A 83 -3.40 10.09 2.33
CA ASN A 83 -2.64 11.26 2.80
C ASN A 83 -1.15 11.29 2.37
N VAL A 84 -0.79 10.63 1.27
CA VAL A 84 0.58 10.69 0.74
C VAL A 84 0.63 11.36 -0.64
N GLY A 85 1.76 12.02 -0.92
CA GLY A 85 2.02 12.63 -2.21
C GLY A 85 2.61 11.66 -3.23
N GLY A 86 2.76 12.14 -4.48
CA GLY A 86 3.24 11.33 -5.58
C GLY A 86 4.63 10.70 -5.39
N GLU A 87 5.54 11.36 -4.66
CA GLU A 87 6.88 10.83 -4.36
C GLU A 87 6.80 9.58 -3.47
N ILE A 88 6.08 9.67 -2.35
CA ILE A 88 5.82 8.51 -1.47
C ILE A 88 5.02 7.44 -2.22
N GLY A 89 4.05 7.84 -3.06
CA GLY A 89 3.30 6.92 -3.91
C GLY A 89 4.19 6.10 -4.85
N ALA A 90 5.21 6.72 -5.43
CA ALA A 90 6.19 6.01 -6.25
C ALA A 90 6.99 4.97 -5.45
N MET A 91 7.41 5.33 -4.22
CA MET A 91 8.11 4.40 -3.31
C MET A 91 7.21 3.24 -2.87
N VAL A 92 5.92 3.53 -2.56
CA VAL A 92 4.90 2.50 -2.27
C VAL A 92 4.77 1.53 -3.45
N GLY A 93 4.63 2.05 -4.67
CA GLY A 93 4.54 1.23 -5.88
C GLY A 93 5.77 0.33 -6.08
N ALA A 94 6.97 0.88 -5.88
CA ALA A 94 8.22 0.13 -5.97
C ALA A 94 8.31 -1.01 -4.92
N LYS A 95 7.92 -0.73 -3.66
CA LYS A 95 7.89 -1.75 -2.60
C LYS A 95 6.85 -2.84 -2.86
N MET A 96 5.69 -2.48 -3.39
CA MET A 96 4.69 -3.48 -3.79
C MET A 96 5.16 -4.36 -4.92
N LYS A 97 5.86 -3.80 -5.89
CA LYS A 97 6.47 -4.56 -6.99
C LYS A 97 7.55 -5.51 -6.48
N GLU A 98 8.40 -5.06 -5.54
CA GLU A 98 9.39 -5.89 -4.86
C GLU A 98 8.71 -7.08 -4.17
N LEU A 99 7.68 -6.83 -3.35
CA LEU A 99 6.91 -7.84 -2.64
C LEU A 99 6.15 -8.78 -3.59
N GLY A 100 5.68 -8.26 -4.73
CA GLY A 100 5.00 -9.01 -5.79
C GLY A 100 5.88 -10.04 -6.50
N SER A 101 7.21 -10.04 -6.27
CA SER A 101 8.10 -11.08 -6.79
C SER A 101 7.94 -12.44 -6.09
N SER A 102 7.45 -12.44 -4.86
CA SER A 102 7.27 -13.64 -4.02
C SER A 102 5.82 -13.87 -3.56
N HIS A 103 4.95 -12.87 -3.68
CA HIS A 103 3.57 -12.90 -3.22
C HIS A 103 2.61 -12.42 -4.31
N GLN A 104 1.35 -12.88 -4.26
CA GLN A 104 0.27 -12.22 -5.01
C GLN A 104 -0.17 -10.98 -4.23
N VAL A 105 0.10 -9.79 -4.77
CA VAL A 105 -0.25 -8.52 -4.12
C VAL A 105 -1.44 -7.87 -4.82
N PHE A 106 -2.48 -7.55 -4.06
CA PHE A 106 -3.58 -6.69 -4.48
C PHE A 106 -3.49 -5.35 -3.77
N CYS A 107 -3.65 -4.27 -4.52
CA CYS A 107 -3.68 -2.92 -3.97
C CYS A 107 -4.89 -2.14 -4.47
N ILE A 108 -5.63 -1.54 -3.56
CA ILE A 108 -6.67 -0.56 -3.88
C ILE A 108 -6.03 0.82 -3.73
N THR A 109 -5.98 1.57 -4.84
CA THR A 109 -5.24 2.83 -4.90
C THR A 109 -5.94 3.87 -5.76
N HIS A 110 -5.78 5.14 -5.41
CA HIS A 110 -6.15 6.29 -6.22
C HIS A 110 -4.93 7.01 -6.81
N LEU A 111 -3.70 6.59 -6.45
CA LEU A 111 -2.47 7.19 -6.95
C LEU A 111 -1.98 6.54 -8.25
N PRO A 112 -1.79 7.30 -9.33
CA PRO A 112 -1.30 6.79 -10.61
C PRO A 112 0.08 6.16 -10.50
N GLN A 113 0.96 6.66 -9.61
CA GLN A 113 2.30 6.11 -9.37
C GLN A 113 2.26 4.67 -8.84
N VAL A 114 1.32 4.38 -7.94
CA VAL A 114 1.10 3.03 -7.40
C VAL A 114 0.51 2.12 -8.48
N ALA A 115 -0.55 2.59 -9.15
CA ALA A 115 -1.23 1.83 -10.19
C ALA A 115 -0.31 1.48 -11.38
N ALA A 116 0.58 2.41 -11.79
CA ALA A 116 1.52 2.19 -12.88
C ALA A 116 2.54 1.09 -12.57
N GLY A 117 2.90 0.89 -11.28
CA GLY A 117 3.84 -0.16 -10.84
C GLY A 117 3.28 -1.59 -10.92
N ALA A 118 1.97 -1.77 -11.04
CA ALA A 118 1.34 -3.09 -11.07
C ALA A 118 1.55 -3.82 -12.41
N SER A 119 1.57 -5.15 -12.39
CA SER A 119 1.57 -6.00 -13.59
C SER A 119 0.22 -5.98 -14.31
N SER A 120 -0.88 -6.00 -13.55
CA SER A 120 -2.27 -5.89 -14.06
C SER A 120 -3.01 -4.79 -13.33
N GLN A 121 -3.90 -4.11 -14.03
CA GLN A 121 -4.71 -3.04 -13.46
C GLN A 121 -6.19 -3.26 -13.77
N PHE A 122 -7.01 -3.13 -12.72
CA PHE A 122 -8.47 -3.19 -12.82
C PHE A 122 -9.06 -1.84 -12.45
N VAL A 123 -10.11 -1.45 -13.12
CA VAL A 123 -10.88 -0.22 -12.83
C VAL A 123 -12.25 -0.59 -12.30
N VAL A 124 -12.58 0.01 -11.17
CA VAL A 124 -13.91 -0.08 -10.57
C VAL A 124 -14.71 1.15 -11.02
N SER A 125 -15.84 0.92 -11.68
CA SER A 125 -16.78 1.98 -12.05
C SER A 125 -18.15 1.70 -11.46
N LYS A 126 -18.90 2.79 -11.18
CA LYS A 126 -20.28 2.71 -10.72
C LYS A 126 -21.18 3.34 -11.77
N GLU A 127 -22.21 2.62 -12.14
CA GLU A 127 -23.25 3.08 -13.06
C GLU A 127 -24.57 3.11 -12.30
N THR A 128 -25.23 4.27 -12.28
CA THR A 128 -26.54 4.45 -11.66
C THR A 128 -27.60 4.58 -12.75
N SER A 129 -28.57 3.67 -12.75
CA SER A 129 -29.72 3.68 -13.64
C SER A 129 -31.00 3.65 -12.80
N GLY A 130 -31.72 4.75 -12.75
CA GLY A 130 -32.85 4.94 -11.83
C GLY A 130 -32.38 4.86 -10.36
N ASP A 131 -33.07 4.08 -9.55
CA ASP A 131 -32.74 3.87 -8.12
C ASP A 131 -31.70 2.77 -7.85
N ARG A 132 -31.09 2.21 -8.89
CA ARG A 132 -30.13 1.10 -8.75
C ARG A 132 -28.74 1.53 -9.18
N THR A 133 -27.76 1.28 -8.31
CA THR A 133 -26.33 1.41 -8.63
C THR A 133 -25.73 0.03 -8.85
N ARG A 134 -25.04 -0.13 -9.97
CA ARG A 134 -24.23 -1.32 -10.29
C ARG A 134 -22.78 -0.98 -10.27
N THR A 135 -21.98 -1.88 -9.73
CA THR A 135 -20.52 -1.77 -9.76
C THR A 135 -19.97 -2.70 -10.84
N HIS A 136 -19.11 -2.17 -11.69
CA HIS A 136 -18.41 -2.91 -12.73
C HIS A 136 -16.93 -2.94 -12.40
N LEU A 137 -16.31 -4.09 -12.60
CA LEU A 137 -14.87 -4.29 -12.53
C LEU A 137 -14.37 -4.71 -13.91
N ALA A 138 -13.40 -3.98 -14.46
CA ALA A 138 -12.83 -4.26 -15.77
C ALA A 138 -11.31 -4.18 -15.74
N GLU A 139 -10.62 -5.15 -16.35
CA GLU A 139 -9.19 -5.07 -16.57
C GLU A 139 -8.88 -4.04 -17.65
N THR A 140 -7.83 -3.25 -17.45
CA THR A 140 -7.34 -2.28 -18.43
C THR A 140 -6.06 -2.80 -19.07
N LEU A 141 -6.01 -2.79 -20.39
CA LEU A 141 -4.88 -3.29 -21.18
C LEU A 141 -4.40 -2.22 -22.16
N ALA A 142 -3.10 -2.22 -22.43
CA ALA A 142 -2.47 -1.36 -23.43
C ALA A 142 -3.00 0.09 -23.39
N GLU A 143 -3.68 0.53 -24.44
CA GLU A 143 -4.17 1.88 -24.61
C GLU A 143 -5.19 2.32 -23.55
N SER A 144 -6.06 1.42 -23.10
CA SER A 144 -7.03 1.72 -22.03
C SER A 144 -6.35 1.94 -20.70
N ARG A 145 -5.22 1.28 -20.44
CA ARG A 145 -4.41 1.49 -19.24
C ARG A 145 -3.73 2.86 -19.24
N ILE A 146 -3.16 3.29 -20.38
CA ILE A 146 -2.59 4.63 -20.54
C ILE A 146 -3.67 5.70 -20.29
N THR A 147 -4.86 5.50 -20.86
CA THR A 147 -5.99 6.40 -20.69
C THR A 147 -6.42 6.51 -19.23
N GLU A 148 -6.47 5.40 -18.50
CA GLU A 148 -6.85 5.39 -17.09
C GLU A 148 -5.79 6.05 -16.21
N ILE A 149 -4.50 5.76 -16.40
CA ILE A 149 -3.43 6.43 -15.67
C ILE A 149 -3.43 7.94 -15.95
N ALA A 150 -3.64 8.35 -17.21
CA ALA A 150 -3.80 9.77 -17.55
C ALA A 150 -5.00 10.42 -16.84
N ARG A 151 -6.14 9.71 -16.74
CA ARG A 151 -7.31 10.16 -15.97
C ARG A 151 -6.97 10.35 -14.49
N MET A 152 -6.25 9.41 -13.90
CA MET A 152 -5.78 9.49 -12.50
C MET A 152 -4.81 10.66 -12.27
N LEU A 153 -4.02 11.05 -13.29
CA LEU A 153 -3.14 12.23 -13.28
C LEU A 153 -3.88 13.58 -13.43
N GLY A 154 -5.19 13.54 -13.47
CA GLY A 154 -6.03 14.75 -13.47
C GLY A 154 -6.52 15.21 -14.84
N GLY A 155 -6.46 14.38 -15.90
CA GLY A 155 -7.16 14.81 -17.08
C GLY A 155 -6.85 14.18 -18.43
N LYS A 156 -7.53 14.78 -19.42
CA LYS A 156 -7.47 14.40 -20.85
C LYS A 156 -6.43 15.20 -21.63
N LEU A 157 -5.59 15.98 -20.96
CA LEU A 157 -4.56 16.80 -21.62
C LEU A 157 -3.43 15.92 -22.18
N ALA A 158 -2.82 16.35 -23.29
CA ALA A 158 -1.69 15.65 -23.89
C ALA A 158 -0.53 15.43 -22.91
N SER A 159 -0.31 16.40 -21.98
CA SER A 159 0.69 16.30 -20.92
C SER A 159 0.42 15.17 -19.93
N ALA A 160 -0.85 14.96 -19.54
CA ALA A 160 -1.23 13.85 -18.66
C ALA A 160 -0.99 12.48 -19.34
N ARG A 161 -1.27 12.39 -20.64
CA ARG A 161 -1.01 11.19 -21.43
C ARG A 161 0.50 10.89 -21.52
N SER A 162 1.32 11.88 -21.89
CA SER A 162 2.77 11.69 -21.94
C SER A 162 3.37 11.31 -20.59
N HIS A 163 2.84 11.87 -19.50
CA HIS A 163 3.25 11.49 -18.15
C HIS A 163 2.81 10.05 -17.81
N ALA A 164 1.60 9.63 -18.18
CA ALA A 164 1.13 8.27 -18.02
C ALA A 164 2.00 7.25 -18.76
N GLU A 165 2.36 7.54 -20.00
CA GLU A 165 3.27 6.73 -20.81
C GLU A 165 4.65 6.62 -20.16
N ALA A 166 5.18 7.72 -19.60
CA ALA A 166 6.44 7.73 -18.88
C ALA A 166 6.39 6.86 -17.61
N LEU A 167 5.32 6.95 -16.81
CA LEU A 167 5.13 6.14 -15.61
C LEU A 167 5.06 4.64 -15.94
N LEU A 168 4.36 4.27 -17.00
CA LEU A 168 4.22 2.87 -17.43
C LEU A 168 5.49 2.31 -18.07
N SER A 169 6.37 3.18 -18.58
CA SER A 169 7.64 2.79 -19.19
C SER A 169 8.78 2.70 -18.18
N ALA A 170 8.64 3.30 -17.01
CA ALA A 170 9.60 3.20 -15.93
C ALA A 170 9.58 1.79 -15.33
N LYS A 171 10.49 0.93 -15.81
CA LYS A 171 10.65 -0.48 -15.40
C LYS A 171 11.61 -0.61 -14.21
#